data_b51301c43eb783d561309c256c3a20ff
#
_entry.id   b51301c43eb783d561309c256c3a20ff
#
_cell.length_a   1.000
_cell.length_b   1.000
_cell.length_c   1.000
_cell.angle_alpha   90.00
_cell.angle_beta   90.00
_cell.angle_gamma   90.00
#
_symmetry.space_group_name_H-M   'P 1'
#
loop_
_entity.id
_entity.type
_entity.pdbx_description
1 polymer ?
#
loop_
_entity_poly.entity_id
_entity_poly.type
_entity_poly.pdbx_seq_one_letter_code
_entity_poly.pdbx_strand_id
1 'polypeptide(L)'
;SAASDVYKRQALSRCKTLEGMVLSSPITRNAMISDEKILSYTSSLSERQPCEDQLRQAQQQYYLRLATELFDFNPVQQKLQYTSYAAYTHLQKLYPELSNQYPRVRDYFRSDIVEVGERFCQQLTRMISSTNLYDTDEHIQDRIRKGCAYFLEKIETYCLPLIEASDVEIDNKEARKAFTSALKAFSDELTIKVATLKACQDGFRLIDYLSAKAKANIEESA
;
A
#
# COMPACT_ATOMS: atom_id res chain seq x y z
N SER A 1 -13.62 -35.11 46.76
CA SER A 1 -14.70 -34.12 47.00
C SER A 1 -14.50 -32.94 46.06
N ALA A 2 -15.59 -32.38 45.52
CA ALA A 2 -15.58 -31.32 44.53
C ALA A 2 -14.71 -30.11 44.94
N ALA A 3 -14.65 -29.78 46.21
CA ALA A 3 -13.76 -28.70 46.75
C ALA A 3 -12.28 -29.00 46.56
N SER A 4 -11.82 -30.25 46.74
CA SER A 4 -10.44 -30.65 46.53
C SER A 4 -10.01 -30.52 45.06
N ASP A 5 -10.93 -30.76 44.10
CA ASP A 5 -10.63 -30.69 42.66
C ASP A 5 -10.55 -29.25 42.16
N VAL A 6 -11.33 -28.34 42.73
CA VAL A 6 -11.25 -26.91 42.45
C VAL A 6 -9.90 -26.34 42.93
N TYR A 7 -9.44 -26.70 44.12
CA TYR A 7 -8.13 -26.24 44.61
C TYR A 7 -6.96 -26.80 43.79
N LYS A 8 -7.02 -28.03 43.33
CA LYS A 8 -6.00 -28.64 42.48
C LYS A 8 -5.92 -27.92 41.13
N ARG A 9 -7.08 -27.58 40.51
CA ARG A 9 -7.14 -26.82 39.25
C ARG A 9 -6.58 -25.39 39.42
N GLN A 10 -6.92 -24.71 40.51
CA GLN A 10 -6.38 -23.38 40.83
C GLN A 10 -4.87 -23.38 41.03
N ALA A 11 -4.32 -24.39 41.72
CA ALA A 11 -2.90 -24.54 41.93
C ALA A 11 -2.15 -24.77 40.61
N LEU A 12 -2.66 -25.64 39.75
CA LEU A 12 -2.10 -25.92 38.42
C LEU A 12 -2.16 -24.72 37.48
N SER A 13 -3.27 -23.96 37.50
CA SER A 13 -3.43 -22.78 36.62
C SER A 13 -2.49 -21.60 36.98
N ARG A 14 -1.90 -21.60 38.16
CA ARG A 14 -0.93 -20.57 38.61
C ARG A 14 0.53 -20.94 38.31
N CYS A 15 0.80 -22.16 37.93
CA CYS A 15 2.14 -22.57 37.51
C CYS A 15 2.45 -22.15 36.10
N LYS A 16 3.45 -21.30 35.91
CA LYS A 16 3.91 -20.86 34.59
C LYS A 16 4.74 -21.91 33.83
N THR A 17 5.39 -22.78 34.58
CA THR A 17 6.21 -23.89 34.04
C THR A 17 5.99 -25.15 34.88
N LEU A 18 6.22 -26.31 34.27
CA LEU A 18 6.18 -27.59 34.97
C LEU A 18 7.44 -27.83 35.80
N GLU A 19 8.51 -27.09 35.53
CA GLU A 19 9.79 -27.14 36.29
C GLU A 19 9.58 -26.59 37.69
N GLY A 20 9.90 -27.37 38.67
CA GLY A 20 9.73 -27.04 40.11
C GLY A 20 8.39 -27.46 40.71
N MET A 21 7.49 -28.13 39.95
CA MET A 21 6.28 -28.70 40.50
C MET A 21 6.58 -30.12 41.05
N VAL A 22 6.33 -30.32 42.34
CA VAL A 22 6.44 -31.65 43.00
C VAL A 22 5.05 -32.15 43.25
N LEU A 23 4.73 -33.32 42.69
CA LEU A 23 3.46 -33.99 42.90
C LEU A 23 3.60 -35.00 44.06
N SER A 24 2.72 -34.95 45.01
CA SER A 24 2.71 -35.90 46.15
C SER A 24 2.31 -37.30 45.76
N SER A 25 1.71 -37.48 44.57
CA SER A 25 1.36 -38.78 43.99
C SER A 25 1.39 -38.71 42.48
N PRO A 26 1.70 -39.82 41.75
CA PRO A 26 1.71 -39.82 40.32
C PRO A 26 0.30 -39.59 39.75
N ILE A 27 0.21 -38.74 38.72
CA ILE A 27 -1.08 -38.53 37.98
C ILE A 27 -1.29 -39.72 37.07
N THR A 28 -2.35 -40.48 37.31
CA THR A 28 -2.76 -41.55 36.43
C THR A 28 -3.50 -40.98 35.21
N ARG A 29 -3.43 -41.68 34.08
CA ARG A 29 -4.13 -41.28 32.84
C ARG A 29 -5.65 -41.07 33.04
N ASN A 30 -6.27 -41.86 33.92
CA ASN A 30 -7.69 -41.75 34.25
C ASN A 30 -8.06 -40.56 35.15
N ALA A 31 -7.06 -39.93 35.78
CA ALA A 31 -7.23 -38.70 36.59
C ALA A 31 -7.23 -37.43 35.72
N MET A 32 -6.80 -37.52 34.48
CA MET A 32 -6.84 -36.40 33.52
C MET A 32 -8.18 -36.39 32.77
N ILE A 33 -9.08 -35.53 33.20
CA ILE A 33 -10.32 -35.27 32.47
C ILE A 33 -9.95 -34.23 31.41
N SER A 34 -9.76 -34.66 30.18
CA SER A 34 -9.62 -33.77 29.04
C SER A 34 -11.01 -33.53 28.42
N ASP A 35 -11.37 -32.26 28.30
CA ASP A 35 -12.57 -31.88 27.57
C ASP A 35 -12.30 -32.07 26.07
N GLU A 36 -13.08 -32.98 25.44
CA GLU A 36 -12.97 -33.30 24.02
C GLU A 36 -13.11 -32.05 23.12
N LYS A 37 -13.89 -31.05 23.56
CA LYS A 37 -14.02 -29.76 22.88
C LYS A 37 -12.75 -28.93 22.96
N ILE A 38 -12.03 -28.97 24.11
CA ILE A 38 -10.74 -28.26 24.25
C ILE A 38 -9.68 -28.95 23.40
N LEU A 39 -9.64 -30.27 23.37
CA LEU A 39 -8.73 -31.05 22.54
C LEU A 39 -8.99 -30.80 21.03
N SER A 40 -10.24 -30.85 20.60
CA SER A 40 -10.60 -30.54 19.21
C SER A 40 -10.35 -29.11 18.84
N TYR A 41 -10.54 -28.15 19.74
CA TYR A 41 -10.22 -26.74 19.53
C TYR A 41 -8.71 -26.53 19.44
N THR A 42 -7.93 -27.15 20.33
CA THR A 42 -6.45 -27.02 20.33
C THR A 42 -5.82 -27.67 19.10
N SER A 43 -6.34 -28.83 18.67
CA SER A 43 -5.90 -29.47 17.42
C SER A 43 -6.27 -28.62 16.19
N SER A 44 -7.49 -28.05 16.17
CA SER A 44 -7.90 -27.15 15.08
C SER A 44 -7.09 -25.84 15.05
N LEU A 45 -6.59 -25.36 16.18
CA LEU A 45 -5.69 -24.21 16.24
C LEU A 45 -4.30 -24.54 15.72
N SER A 46 -3.76 -25.72 16.04
CA SER A 46 -2.47 -26.19 15.52
C SER A 46 -2.52 -26.43 13.99
N GLU A 47 -3.65 -26.91 13.49
CA GLU A 47 -3.91 -27.06 12.05
C GLU A 47 -4.12 -25.71 11.33
N ARG A 48 -4.54 -24.67 12.06
CA ARG A 48 -4.77 -23.30 11.53
C ARG A 48 -3.54 -22.40 11.65
N GLN A 49 -2.48 -22.81 12.33
CA GLN A 49 -1.24 -22.06 12.29
C GLN A 49 -0.69 -22.11 10.87
N PRO A 50 -0.54 -20.97 10.19
CA PRO A 50 0.02 -20.96 8.85
C PRO A 50 1.41 -21.60 8.89
N CYS A 51 1.63 -22.56 8.02
CA CYS A 51 2.96 -23.12 7.80
C CYS A 51 3.93 -21.98 7.46
N GLU A 52 5.19 -22.09 7.83
CA GLU A 52 6.21 -21.06 7.51
C GLU A 52 6.22 -20.68 6.02
N ASP A 53 5.95 -21.65 5.15
CA ASP A 53 5.86 -21.41 3.72
C ASP A 53 4.64 -20.55 3.32
N GLN A 54 3.50 -20.75 3.98
CA GLN A 54 2.33 -19.89 3.76
C GLN A 54 2.58 -18.46 4.23
N LEU A 55 3.28 -18.30 5.35
CA LEU A 55 3.65 -16.99 5.87
C LEU A 55 4.61 -16.27 4.90
N ARG A 56 5.65 -16.96 4.41
CA ARG A 56 6.57 -16.41 3.41
C ARG A 56 5.86 -16.02 2.12
N GLN A 57 4.97 -16.85 1.63
CA GLN A 57 4.18 -16.54 0.44
C GLN A 57 3.30 -15.30 0.66
N ALA A 58 2.64 -15.19 1.82
CA ALA A 58 1.82 -14.03 2.15
C ALA A 58 2.66 -12.74 2.24
N GLN A 59 3.86 -12.81 2.83
CA GLN A 59 4.80 -11.69 2.90
C GLN A 59 5.27 -11.26 1.51
N GLN A 60 5.63 -12.22 0.64
CA GLN A 60 6.04 -11.94 -0.74
C GLN A 60 4.91 -11.30 -1.54
N GLN A 61 3.69 -11.83 -1.42
CA GLN A 61 2.52 -11.26 -2.09
C GLN A 61 2.19 -9.84 -1.60
N TYR A 62 2.35 -9.60 -0.29
CA TYR A 62 2.16 -8.27 0.29
C TYR A 62 3.20 -7.27 -0.25
N TYR A 63 4.47 -7.68 -0.27
CA TYR A 63 5.55 -6.87 -0.84
C TYR A 63 5.29 -6.57 -2.32
N LEU A 64 4.95 -7.58 -3.10
CA LEU A 64 4.64 -7.44 -4.52
C LEU A 64 3.48 -6.47 -4.76
N ARG A 65 2.42 -6.59 -3.98
CA ARG A 65 1.26 -5.70 -4.08
C ARG A 65 1.65 -4.24 -3.86
N LEU A 66 2.44 -3.95 -2.83
CA LEU A 66 2.85 -2.57 -2.53
C LEU A 66 3.89 -2.06 -3.54
N ALA A 67 4.81 -2.90 -4.01
CA ALA A 67 5.76 -2.53 -5.05
C ALA A 67 5.07 -2.23 -6.38
N THR A 68 4.03 -2.97 -6.74
CA THR A 68 3.22 -2.68 -7.94
C THR A 68 2.31 -1.47 -7.76
N GLU A 69 1.75 -1.26 -6.56
CA GLU A 69 0.96 -0.07 -6.24
C GLU A 69 1.77 1.23 -6.37
N LEU A 70 3.07 1.20 -6.05
CA LEU A 70 3.97 2.35 -6.23
C LEU A 70 3.97 2.84 -7.69
N PHE A 71 3.91 1.93 -8.65
CA PHE A 71 3.96 2.21 -10.08
C PHE A 71 2.60 2.10 -10.80
N ASP A 72 1.50 2.02 -10.05
CA ASP A 72 0.15 2.18 -10.59
C ASP A 72 -0.21 3.67 -10.64
N PHE A 73 -0.30 4.21 -11.87
CA PHE A 73 -0.63 5.61 -12.13
C PHE A 73 -2.08 5.81 -12.59
N ASN A 74 -2.90 4.76 -12.62
CA ASN A 74 -4.29 4.85 -13.03
C ASN A 74 -5.13 5.82 -12.17
N PRO A 75 -4.95 5.89 -10.83
CA PRO A 75 -5.67 6.87 -10.01
C PRO A 75 -5.36 8.32 -10.42
N VAL A 76 -4.10 8.64 -10.67
CA VAL A 76 -3.67 9.98 -11.13
C VAL A 76 -4.23 10.28 -12.53
N GLN A 77 -4.19 9.30 -13.44
CA GLN A 77 -4.76 9.41 -14.79
C GLN A 77 -6.26 9.74 -14.75
N GLN A 78 -7.02 9.10 -13.89
CA GLN A 78 -8.45 9.38 -13.73
C GLN A 78 -8.70 10.81 -13.27
N LYS A 79 -7.92 11.32 -12.31
CA LYS A 79 -8.03 12.71 -11.85
C LYS A 79 -7.64 13.71 -12.93
N LEU A 80 -6.55 13.44 -13.66
CA LEU A 80 -6.13 14.28 -14.80
C LEU A 80 -7.19 14.32 -15.90
N GLN A 81 -7.83 13.19 -16.21
CA GLN A 81 -8.91 13.12 -17.19
C GLN A 81 -10.11 13.96 -16.77
N TYR A 82 -10.50 13.89 -15.49
CA TYR A 82 -11.58 14.69 -14.96
C TYR A 82 -11.25 16.19 -14.98
N THR A 83 -10.02 16.56 -14.61
CA THR A 83 -9.54 17.95 -14.67
C THR A 83 -9.48 18.46 -16.11
N SER A 84 -9.05 17.63 -17.05
CA SER A 84 -9.07 17.96 -18.49
C SER A 84 -10.48 18.27 -19.01
N TYR A 85 -11.47 17.50 -18.56
CA TYR A 85 -12.87 17.75 -18.90
C TYR A 85 -13.38 19.07 -18.28
N ALA A 86 -13.04 19.33 -17.02
CA ALA A 86 -13.40 20.58 -16.34
C ALA A 86 -12.73 21.80 -17.00
N ALA A 87 -11.46 21.69 -17.40
CA ALA A 87 -10.75 22.72 -18.16
C ALA A 87 -11.42 23.01 -19.49
N TYR A 88 -11.76 21.98 -20.25
CA TYR A 88 -12.48 22.14 -21.52
C TYR A 88 -13.83 22.84 -21.32
N THR A 89 -14.61 22.43 -20.32
CA THR A 89 -15.96 22.95 -20.08
C THR A 89 -15.93 24.40 -19.59
N HIS A 90 -14.99 24.78 -18.75
CA HIS A 90 -15.03 26.05 -18.03
C HIS A 90 -13.97 27.05 -18.49
N LEU A 91 -12.85 26.61 -19.05
CA LEU A 91 -11.74 27.49 -19.44
C LEU A 91 -11.63 27.72 -20.95
N GLN A 92 -12.26 26.90 -21.79
CA GLN A 92 -12.07 26.96 -23.25
C GLN A 92 -12.28 28.35 -23.85
N LYS A 93 -13.22 29.14 -23.31
CA LYS A 93 -13.51 30.49 -23.79
C LYS A 93 -12.57 31.56 -23.27
N LEU A 94 -12.09 31.41 -22.03
CA LEU A 94 -11.27 32.41 -21.34
C LEU A 94 -9.76 32.13 -21.53
N TYR A 95 -9.38 30.87 -21.48
CA TYR A 95 -7.99 30.40 -21.54
C TYR A 95 -7.87 29.23 -22.52
N PRO A 96 -8.07 29.47 -23.84
CA PRO A 96 -8.09 28.38 -24.83
C PRO A 96 -6.75 27.63 -24.92
N GLU A 97 -5.62 28.33 -24.76
CA GLU A 97 -4.30 27.70 -24.80
C GLU A 97 -4.11 26.73 -23.62
N LEU A 98 -4.43 27.15 -22.40
CA LEU A 98 -4.38 26.31 -21.22
C LEU A 98 -5.34 25.11 -21.37
N SER A 99 -6.57 25.36 -21.78
CA SER A 99 -7.56 24.29 -22.00
C SER A 99 -7.06 23.25 -23.00
N ASN A 100 -6.34 23.65 -24.06
CA ASN A 100 -5.77 22.75 -25.05
C ASN A 100 -4.49 22.03 -24.59
N GLN A 101 -3.83 22.48 -23.52
CA GLN A 101 -2.69 21.79 -22.94
C GLN A 101 -3.12 20.50 -22.20
N TYR A 102 -4.28 20.50 -21.53
CA TYR A 102 -4.77 19.38 -20.77
C TYR A 102 -4.90 18.06 -21.57
N PRO A 103 -5.53 18.02 -22.75
CA PRO A 103 -5.56 16.81 -23.56
C PRO A 103 -4.16 16.33 -23.97
N ARG A 104 -3.24 17.23 -24.29
CA ARG A 104 -1.87 16.87 -24.67
C ARG A 104 -1.12 16.22 -23.50
N VAL A 105 -1.18 16.85 -22.32
CA VAL A 105 -0.53 16.32 -21.12
C VAL A 105 -1.18 14.98 -20.73
N ARG A 106 -2.51 14.85 -20.80
CA ARG A 106 -3.22 13.60 -20.57
C ARG A 106 -2.73 12.48 -21.50
N ASP A 107 -2.54 12.77 -22.77
CA ASP A 107 -2.11 11.78 -23.75
C ASP A 107 -0.64 11.38 -23.51
N TYR A 108 0.26 12.32 -23.19
CA TYR A 108 1.64 12.03 -22.76
C TYR A 108 1.66 11.25 -21.44
N PHE A 109 0.85 11.63 -20.47
CA PHE A 109 0.75 10.93 -19.19
C PHE A 109 0.33 9.46 -19.40
N ARG A 110 -0.61 9.22 -20.29
CA ARG A 110 -1.04 7.88 -20.65
C ARG A 110 0.08 7.08 -21.29
N SER A 111 0.71 7.59 -22.36
CA SER A 111 1.73 6.85 -23.14
C SER A 111 3.01 6.63 -22.38
N ASP A 112 3.52 7.67 -21.69
CA ASP A 112 4.87 7.67 -21.11
C ASP A 112 4.88 7.28 -19.64
N ILE A 113 3.75 7.36 -18.93
CA ILE A 113 3.67 7.05 -17.52
C ILE A 113 2.78 5.83 -17.27
N VAL A 114 1.51 5.84 -17.67
CA VAL A 114 0.59 4.73 -17.35
C VAL A 114 0.99 3.45 -18.07
N GLU A 115 1.09 3.47 -19.41
CA GLU A 115 1.41 2.27 -20.19
C GLU A 115 2.83 1.74 -19.90
N VAL A 116 3.78 2.64 -19.61
CA VAL A 116 5.11 2.24 -19.16
C VAL A 116 5.06 1.63 -17.76
N GLY A 117 4.28 2.22 -16.84
CA GLY A 117 4.05 1.73 -15.49
C GLY A 117 3.44 0.32 -15.46
N GLU A 118 2.44 0.07 -16.29
CA GLU A 118 1.82 -1.26 -16.42
C GLU A 118 2.84 -2.33 -16.87
N ARG A 119 3.63 -2.04 -17.90
CA ARG A 119 4.70 -2.93 -18.36
C ARG A 119 5.77 -3.13 -17.29
N PHE A 120 6.10 -2.07 -16.57
CA PHE A 120 7.05 -2.11 -15.46
C PHE A 120 6.53 -2.98 -14.30
N CYS A 121 5.26 -2.85 -13.91
CA CYS A 121 4.62 -3.70 -12.91
C CYS A 121 4.66 -5.20 -13.31
N GLN A 122 4.39 -5.50 -14.58
CA GLN A 122 4.49 -6.88 -15.09
C GLN A 122 5.92 -7.43 -14.97
N GLN A 123 6.92 -6.61 -15.28
CA GLN A 123 8.33 -7.00 -15.12
C GLN A 123 8.69 -7.23 -13.66
N LEU A 124 8.32 -6.30 -12.75
CA LEU A 124 8.55 -6.45 -11.31
C LEU A 124 7.87 -7.70 -10.74
N THR A 125 6.65 -7.98 -11.17
CA THR A 125 5.93 -9.19 -10.76
C THR A 125 6.73 -10.45 -11.08
N ARG A 126 7.28 -10.55 -12.29
CA ARG A 126 8.11 -11.71 -12.69
C ARG A 126 9.39 -11.79 -11.85
N MET A 127 10.07 -10.66 -11.64
CA MET A 127 11.32 -10.62 -10.88
C MET A 127 11.09 -11.01 -9.41
N ILE A 128 10.12 -10.40 -8.74
CA ILE A 128 9.80 -10.65 -7.32
C ILE A 128 9.33 -12.10 -7.12
N SER A 129 8.52 -12.64 -8.05
CA SER A 129 8.01 -14.00 -7.95
C SER A 129 9.06 -15.07 -8.22
N SER A 130 10.21 -14.72 -8.83
CA SER A 130 11.28 -15.67 -9.19
C SER A 130 12.29 -15.91 -8.07
N THR A 131 12.26 -15.14 -6.97
CA THR A 131 13.25 -15.24 -5.89
C THR A 131 12.58 -15.17 -4.51
N ASN A 132 13.22 -15.85 -3.53
CA ASN A 132 12.81 -15.74 -2.12
C ASN A 132 13.50 -14.55 -1.40
N LEU A 133 14.50 -13.94 -2.03
CA LEU A 133 15.26 -12.80 -1.50
C LEU A 133 14.79 -11.47 -2.12
N TYR A 134 13.53 -11.39 -2.48
CA TYR A 134 12.92 -10.29 -3.25
C TYR A 134 13.11 -8.90 -2.62
N ASP A 135 13.21 -8.80 -1.31
CA ASP A 135 13.37 -7.55 -0.55
C ASP A 135 14.82 -7.07 -0.48
N THR A 136 15.79 -7.97 -0.62
CA THR A 136 17.23 -7.68 -0.55
C THR A 136 17.97 -7.89 -1.87
N ASP A 137 17.28 -8.38 -2.91
CA ASP A 137 17.87 -8.59 -4.23
C ASP A 137 18.24 -7.25 -4.88
N GLU A 138 19.54 -7.02 -5.04
CA GLU A 138 20.06 -5.74 -5.56
C GLU A 138 19.59 -5.46 -6.99
N HIS A 139 19.34 -6.48 -7.79
CA HIS A 139 18.84 -6.31 -9.15
C HIS A 139 17.39 -5.78 -9.16
N ILE A 140 16.55 -6.28 -8.26
CA ILE A 140 15.19 -5.77 -8.05
C ILE A 140 15.25 -4.33 -7.53
N GLN A 141 16.08 -4.06 -6.53
CA GLN A 141 16.21 -2.73 -5.93
C GLN A 141 16.73 -1.70 -6.94
N ASP A 142 17.76 -2.04 -7.74
CA ASP A 142 18.26 -1.17 -8.80
C ASP A 142 17.19 -0.87 -9.86
N ARG A 143 16.39 -1.88 -10.21
CA ARG A 143 15.30 -1.70 -11.15
C ARG A 143 14.24 -0.74 -10.61
N ILE A 144 13.89 -0.83 -9.32
CA ILE A 144 12.95 0.08 -8.66
C ILE A 144 13.50 1.50 -8.61
N ARG A 145 14.79 1.69 -8.22
CA ARG A 145 15.44 3.02 -8.23
C ARG A 145 15.36 3.69 -9.59
N LYS A 146 15.70 2.96 -10.66
CA LYS A 146 15.60 3.47 -12.04
C LYS A 146 14.17 3.80 -12.44
N GLY A 147 13.21 2.99 -12.01
CA GLY A 147 11.79 3.26 -12.21
C GLY A 147 11.34 4.55 -11.51
N CYS A 148 11.68 4.72 -10.24
CA CYS A 148 11.34 5.93 -9.49
C CYS A 148 11.93 7.18 -10.16
N ALA A 149 13.20 7.15 -10.56
CA ALA A 149 13.85 8.27 -11.25
C ALA A 149 13.15 8.62 -12.58
N TYR A 150 12.84 7.62 -13.40
CA TYR A 150 12.14 7.80 -14.67
C TYR A 150 10.76 8.45 -14.49
N PHE A 151 9.94 7.90 -13.59
CA PHE A 151 8.59 8.41 -13.42
C PHE A 151 8.55 9.79 -12.76
N LEU A 152 9.46 10.09 -11.84
CA LEU A 152 9.60 11.44 -11.26
C LEU A 152 9.97 12.47 -12.34
N GLU A 153 10.94 12.17 -13.20
CA GLU A 153 11.31 13.04 -14.32
C GLU A 153 10.13 13.32 -15.25
N LYS A 154 9.35 12.28 -15.60
CA LYS A 154 8.18 12.43 -16.47
C LYS A 154 7.08 13.26 -15.83
N ILE A 155 6.80 13.04 -14.54
CA ILE A 155 5.82 13.81 -13.77
C ILE A 155 6.25 15.30 -13.70
N GLU A 156 7.50 15.56 -13.38
CA GLU A 156 8.06 16.92 -13.34
C GLU A 156 7.98 17.62 -14.70
N THR A 157 8.25 16.90 -15.77
CA THR A 157 8.21 17.45 -17.14
C THR A 157 6.80 17.78 -17.61
N TYR A 158 5.81 16.94 -17.32
CA TYR A 158 4.48 17.08 -17.89
C TYR A 158 3.45 17.70 -16.95
N CYS A 159 3.49 17.35 -15.66
CA CYS A 159 2.41 17.69 -14.74
C CYS A 159 2.66 19.00 -14.00
N LEU A 160 3.89 19.28 -13.54
CA LEU A 160 4.16 20.48 -12.76
C LEU A 160 3.93 21.77 -13.56
N PRO A 161 4.41 21.89 -14.82
CA PRO A 161 4.14 23.10 -15.62
C PRO A 161 2.64 23.32 -15.89
N LEU A 162 1.87 22.22 -16.05
CA LEU A 162 0.43 22.31 -16.24
C LEU A 162 -0.28 22.82 -14.97
N ILE A 163 0.12 22.33 -13.79
CA ILE A 163 -0.44 22.76 -12.50
C ILE A 163 -0.11 24.25 -12.27
N GLU A 164 1.14 24.66 -12.48
CA GLU A 164 1.57 26.05 -12.35
C GLU A 164 0.79 26.97 -13.30
N ALA A 165 0.63 26.58 -14.57
CA ALA A 165 -0.15 27.33 -15.55
C ALA A 165 -1.64 27.41 -15.24
N SER A 166 -2.14 26.56 -14.34
CA SER A 166 -3.55 26.45 -13.97
C SER A 166 -3.97 27.42 -12.86
N ASP A 167 -3.04 28.20 -12.32
CA ASP A 167 -3.36 29.28 -11.38
C ASP A 167 -3.89 30.50 -12.15
N VAL A 168 -5.17 30.46 -12.51
CA VAL A 168 -5.84 31.47 -13.32
C VAL A 168 -7.09 32.02 -12.62
N GLU A 169 -7.40 33.28 -12.87
CA GLU A 169 -8.61 33.92 -12.35
C GLU A 169 -9.84 33.54 -13.18
N ILE A 170 -10.89 33.09 -12.52
CA ILE A 170 -12.18 32.71 -13.13
C ILE A 170 -13.29 33.50 -12.44
N ASP A 171 -13.93 34.41 -13.19
CA ASP A 171 -15.00 35.28 -12.65
C ASP A 171 -16.25 34.49 -12.25
N ASN A 172 -16.62 33.49 -13.03
CA ASN A 172 -17.79 32.67 -12.74
C ASN A 172 -17.51 31.75 -11.54
N LYS A 173 -18.28 31.98 -10.46
CA LYS A 173 -18.12 31.26 -9.18
C LYS A 173 -18.29 29.74 -9.32
N GLU A 174 -19.25 29.29 -10.12
CA GLU A 174 -19.52 27.84 -10.31
C GLU A 174 -18.41 27.19 -11.14
N ALA A 175 -17.99 27.81 -12.23
CA ALA A 175 -16.89 27.37 -13.06
C ALA A 175 -15.57 27.30 -12.27
N ARG A 176 -15.29 28.34 -11.50
CA ARG A 176 -14.13 28.40 -10.59
C ARG A 176 -14.16 27.25 -9.60
N LYS A 177 -15.27 27.05 -8.90
CA LYS A 177 -15.42 25.97 -7.91
C LYS A 177 -15.20 24.59 -8.57
N ALA A 178 -15.82 24.35 -9.71
CA ALA A 178 -15.72 23.07 -10.43
C ALA A 178 -14.29 22.78 -10.88
N PHE A 179 -13.63 23.76 -11.53
CA PHE A 179 -12.26 23.59 -12.00
C PHE A 179 -11.25 23.47 -10.85
N THR A 180 -11.32 24.36 -9.85
CA THR A 180 -10.39 24.33 -8.70
C THR A 180 -10.53 23.04 -7.90
N SER A 181 -11.75 22.52 -7.72
CA SER A 181 -11.95 21.23 -7.06
C SER A 181 -11.36 20.06 -7.85
N ALA A 182 -11.50 20.07 -9.17
CA ALA A 182 -10.91 19.04 -10.03
C ALA A 182 -9.38 19.13 -10.02
N LEU A 183 -8.83 20.33 -10.14
CA LEU A 183 -7.38 20.59 -10.10
C LEU A 183 -6.78 20.18 -8.75
N LYS A 184 -7.45 20.53 -7.65
CA LYS A 184 -7.01 20.12 -6.31
C LYS A 184 -6.96 18.60 -6.21
N ALA A 185 -8.02 17.90 -6.59
CA ALA A 185 -8.04 16.43 -6.54
C ALA A 185 -6.96 15.76 -7.40
N PHE A 186 -6.59 16.36 -8.53
CA PHE A 186 -5.46 15.91 -9.34
C PHE A 186 -4.12 16.19 -8.67
N SER A 187 -3.92 17.39 -8.14
CA SER A 187 -2.70 17.79 -7.44
C SER A 187 -2.46 16.95 -6.19
N ASP A 188 -3.49 16.71 -5.40
CA ASP A 188 -3.44 15.91 -4.17
C ASP A 188 -2.99 14.46 -4.50
N GLU A 189 -3.65 13.79 -5.45
CA GLU A 189 -3.27 12.43 -5.88
C GLU A 189 -1.84 12.36 -6.44
N LEU A 190 -1.45 13.39 -7.20
CA LEU A 190 -0.09 13.49 -7.74
C LEU A 190 0.95 13.67 -6.63
N THR A 191 0.64 14.48 -5.62
CA THR A 191 1.52 14.73 -4.46
C THR A 191 1.78 13.45 -3.67
N ILE A 192 0.75 12.63 -3.42
CA ILE A 192 0.92 11.31 -2.78
C ILE A 192 1.84 10.43 -3.62
N LYS A 193 1.61 10.40 -4.94
CA LYS A 193 2.42 9.58 -5.84
C LYS A 193 3.87 10.04 -5.89
N VAL A 194 4.13 11.34 -5.97
CA VAL A 194 5.49 11.92 -5.94
C VAL A 194 6.17 11.63 -4.60
N ALA A 195 5.47 11.80 -3.47
CA ALA A 195 6.03 11.52 -2.15
C ALA A 195 6.44 10.06 -2.00
N THR A 196 5.61 9.12 -2.45
CA THR A 196 5.92 7.69 -2.39
C THR A 196 7.07 7.29 -3.32
N LEU A 197 7.13 7.84 -4.54
CA LEU A 197 8.26 7.63 -5.46
C LEU A 197 9.57 8.18 -4.89
N LYS A 198 9.57 9.38 -4.31
CA LYS A 198 10.74 9.99 -3.66
C LYS A 198 11.24 9.15 -2.49
N ALA A 199 10.34 8.63 -1.65
CA ALA A 199 10.71 7.76 -0.53
C ALA A 199 11.36 6.43 -0.97
N CYS A 200 11.15 6.01 -2.21
CA CYS A 200 11.69 4.77 -2.78
C CYS A 200 12.85 5.00 -3.77
N GLN A 201 13.39 6.22 -3.88
CA GLN A 201 14.51 6.53 -4.78
C GLN A 201 15.80 5.77 -4.45
N ASP A 202 16.02 5.44 -3.18
CA ASP A 202 17.18 4.68 -2.73
C ASP A 202 16.91 3.17 -2.62
N GLY A 203 15.74 2.73 -3.08
CA GLY A 203 15.26 1.36 -3.03
C GLY A 203 13.92 1.24 -2.33
N PHE A 204 13.23 0.13 -2.56
CA PHE A 204 11.90 -0.11 -2.01
C PHE A 204 11.98 -0.78 -0.63
N ARG A 205 11.63 -0.03 0.40
CA ARG A 205 11.42 -0.52 1.77
C ARG A 205 9.98 -0.28 2.18
N LEU A 206 9.31 -1.32 2.67
CA LEU A 206 7.88 -1.26 3.05
C LEU A 206 7.59 -0.13 4.04
N ILE A 207 8.46 0.05 5.03
CA ILE A 207 8.29 1.06 6.08
C ILE A 207 8.35 2.48 5.50
N ASP A 208 9.31 2.75 4.61
CA ASP A 208 9.47 4.07 4.00
C ASP A 208 8.31 4.40 3.07
N TYR A 209 7.90 3.44 2.25
CA TYR A 209 6.73 3.58 1.39
C TYR A 209 5.45 3.88 2.17
N LEU A 210 5.14 3.06 3.20
CA LEU A 210 3.93 3.22 4.00
C LEU A 210 3.95 4.52 4.81
N SER A 211 5.11 4.91 5.35
CA SER A 211 5.28 6.17 6.08
C SER A 211 5.08 7.38 5.19
N ALA A 212 5.66 7.38 3.99
CA ALA A 212 5.50 8.46 3.03
C ALA A 212 4.04 8.59 2.57
N LYS A 213 3.39 7.46 2.27
CA LYS A 213 1.98 7.43 1.90
C LYS A 213 1.07 7.95 3.01
N ALA A 214 1.31 7.54 4.26
CA ALA A 214 0.52 8.00 5.40
C ALA A 214 0.71 9.51 5.67
N LYS A 215 1.93 10.03 5.60
CA LYS A 215 2.23 11.45 5.78
C LYS A 215 1.55 12.30 4.70
N ALA A 216 1.69 11.93 3.44
CA ALA A 216 1.08 12.66 2.34
C ALA A 216 -0.46 12.72 2.47
N ASN A 217 -1.12 11.61 2.86
CA ASN A 217 -2.56 11.59 3.09
C ASN A 217 -3.01 12.49 4.26
N ILE A 218 -2.19 12.65 5.30
CA ILE A 218 -2.52 13.52 6.46
C ILE A 218 -2.39 14.99 6.07
N GLU A 219 -1.33 15.36 5.35
CA GLU A 219 -1.08 16.73 4.89
C GLU A 219 -2.19 17.25 3.95
N GLU A 220 -2.81 16.37 3.16
CA GLU A 220 -3.93 16.71 2.30
C GLU A 220 -5.25 16.88 3.05
N SER A 221 -5.39 16.24 4.21
CA SER A 221 -6.61 16.27 5.02
C SER A 221 -6.66 17.47 5.99
N ALA A 222 -5.57 18.20 6.14
CA ALA A 222 -5.42 19.37 7.02
C ALA A 222 -5.62 20.67 6.24
#